data_0bbbea1593cac2ed84ce2a787b867521
#
_entry.id   0bbbea1593cac2ed84ce2a787b867521
#
_cell.length_a   1.000
_cell.length_b   1.000
_cell.length_c   1.000
_cell.angle_alpha   90.00
_cell.angle_beta   90.00
_cell.angle_gamma   90.00
#
_symmetry.space_group_name_H-M   'P 1'
#
loop_
_entity.id
_entity.type
_entity.pdbx_description
1 polymer ?
#
loop_
_entity_poly.entity_id
_entity_poly.type
_entity_poly.pdbx_seq_one_letter_code
_entity_poly.pdbx_strand_id
1 'polypeptide(L)'
;KMLDGKLKEAGKEGLNPRYFRQKALSFVGIGGSDWAVRCETDHAMFALSPGWKVVNNEFFSWCKDVIMQDDKVERMKEIGRNLVDAVQQIIDEDMQIEGSEHTSLWKGKEGACPHCQGNNFYIYPGTTHCVCELCGLEGTLEIVDGAFKFKYDPATEHHAHDILSGKFLHGQDIFENEGRLMNLYKDPEFKNRKAHYTAVCEPTPAPSKQK
;
A
#
# COMPACT_ATOMS: atom_id res chain seq x y z
N LYS A 1 13.85 4.19 0.64
CA LYS A 1 15.23 4.33 1.17
C LYS A 1 15.27 4.50 2.70
N MET A 2 14.37 5.30 3.28
CA MET A 2 14.36 5.50 4.75
C MET A 2 13.86 4.26 5.49
N LEU A 3 12.80 3.60 4.99
CA LEU A 3 12.29 2.35 5.57
C LEU A 3 13.30 1.21 5.43
N ASP A 4 13.93 1.05 4.26
CA ASP A 4 14.95 0.01 4.02
C ASP A 4 16.14 0.14 4.99
N GLY A 5 16.59 1.39 5.25
CA GLY A 5 17.62 1.65 6.24
C GLY A 5 17.20 1.23 7.65
N LYS A 6 15.93 1.49 8.00
CA LYS A 6 15.38 1.14 9.32
C LYS A 6 15.12 -0.35 9.49
N LEU A 7 14.72 -1.04 8.44
CA LEU A 7 14.61 -2.50 8.45
C LEU A 7 15.98 -3.18 8.62
N LYS A 8 17.03 -2.64 7.99
CA LYS A 8 18.41 -3.11 8.19
C LYS A 8 18.92 -2.87 9.62
N GLU A 9 18.62 -1.71 10.20
CA GLU A 9 18.93 -1.41 11.60
C GLU A 9 18.19 -2.36 12.53
N ALA A 10 16.89 -2.59 12.28
CA ALA A 10 16.05 -3.49 13.07
C ALA A 10 16.56 -4.94 13.08
N GLY A 11 17.08 -5.42 11.96
CA GLY A 11 17.69 -6.77 11.87
C GLY A 11 18.94 -6.94 12.72
N LYS A 12 19.57 -5.84 13.14
CA LYS A 12 20.79 -5.85 13.96
C LYS A 12 20.55 -5.52 15.43
N GLU A 13 19.61 -4.61 15.71
CA GLU A 13 19.44 -3.97 17.02
C GLU A 13 18.05 -4.22 17.62
N GLY A 14 17.14 -4.92 16.89
CA GLY A 14 15.73 -5.03 17.23
C GLY A 14 14.90 -3.86 16.72
N LEU A 15 13.60 -3.93 16.90
CA LEU A 15 12.66 -2.93 16.39
C LEU A 15 12.67 -1.67 17.28
N ASN A 16 13.09 -0.55 16.71
CA ASN A 16 13.05 0.74 17.41
C ASN A 16 11.59 1.24 17.49
N PRO A 17 11.01 1.42 18.71
CA PRO A 17 9.61 1.83 18.87
C PRO A 17 9.25 3.14 18.17
N ARG A 18 10.21 4.05 18.00
CA ARG A 18 9.99 5.31 17.30
C ARG A 18 9.48 5.10 15.86
N TYR A 19 9.93 4.03 15.19
CA TYR A 19 9.61 3.74 13.80
C TYR A 19 8.61 2.60 13.64
N PHE A 20 8.65 1.63 14.56
CA PHE A 20 7.91 0.37 14.47
C PHE A 20 6.73 0.27 15.45
N ARG A 21 6.49 1.30 16.29
CA ARG A 21 5.24 1.37 17.04
C ARG A 21 4.08 1.58 16.06
N GLN A 22 2.99 0.86 16.26
CA GLN A 22 1.80 0.98 15.43
C GLN A 22 1.24 2.39 15.47
N LYS A 23 0.70 2.84 14.35
CA LYS A 23 -0.01 4.11 14.19
C LYS A 23 -1.27 3.89 13.39
N ALA A 24 -2.29 4.67 13.66
CA ALA A 24 -3.52 4.70 12.92
C ALA A 24 -3.62 5.97 12.07
N LEU A 25 -4.34 5.88 10.95
CA LEU A 25 -4.69 7.03 10.14
C LEU A 25 -6.04 6.82 9.44
N SER A 26 -6.68 7.92 9.11
CA SER A 26 -7.89 7.93 8.28
C SER A 26 -7.71 8.91 7.12
N PHE A 27 -8.29 8.59 6.00
CA PHE A 27 -8.27 9.43 4.81
C PHE A 27 -9.68 9.92 4.47
N VAL A 28 -9.77 11.17 4.10
CA VAL A 28 -10.96 11.78 3.52
C VAL A 28 -10.55 12.54 2.28
N GLY A 29 -11.02 12.11 1.12
CA GLY A 29 -10.89 12.82 -0.14
C GLY A 29 -12.16 13.58 -0.47
N ILE A 30 -12.02 14.75 -1.08
CA ILE A 30 -13.13 15.57 -1.55
C ILE A 30 -12.88 15.91 -3.01
N GLY A 31 -13.86 15.66 -3.88
CA GLY A 31 -13.72 15.92 -5.30
C GLY A 31 -14.96 16.54 -5.95
N GLY A 32 -14.71 17.21 -7.07
CA GLY A 32 -15.76 17.84 -7.88
C GLY A 32 -16.42 16.89 -8.89
N SER A 33 -16.03 15.61 -8.92
CA SER A 33 -16.60 14.59 -9.79
C SER A 33 -16.40 13.19 -9.20
N ASP A 34 -16.94 12.19 -9.88
CA ASP A 34 -16.80 10.76 -9.57
C ASP A 34 -15.59 10.09 -10.22
N TRP A 35 -14.76 10.86 -10.93
CA TRP A 35 -13.52 10.35 -11.56
C TRP A 35 -12.40 10.15 -10.53
N ALA A 36 -12.72 9.43 -9.49
CA ALA A 36 -11.87 9.28 -8.33
C ALA A 36 -11.76 7.81 -7.85
N VAL A 37 -12.06 6.86 -8.75
CA VAL A 37 -12.05 5.41 -8.42
C VAL A 37 -10.73 4.89 -7.84
N ARG A 38 -9.63 5.60 -8.07
CA ARG A 38 -8.33 5.25 -7.50
C ARG A 38 -7.98 6.00 -6.22
N CYS A 39 -8.68 7.07 -5.88
CA CYS A 39 -8.28 7.91 -4.75
C CYS A 39 -8.19 7.13 -3.44
N GLU A 40 -9.13 6.26 -3.15
CA GLU A 40 -9.11 5.46 -1.92
C GLU A 40 -7.92 4.48 -1.91
N THR A 41 -7.59 3.86 -3.05
CA THR A 41 -6.40 3.00 -3.16
C THR A 41 -5.12 3.81 -3.01
N ASP A 42 -5.00 4.96 -3.68
CA ASP A 42 -3.82 5.81 -3.61
C ASP A 42 -3.60 6.36 -2.19
N HIS A 43 -4.66 6.70 -1.46
CA HIS A 43 -4.60 7.02 -0.04
C HIS A 43 -4.06 5.85 0.79
N ALA A 44 -4.63 4.66 0.61
CA ALA A 44 -4.24 3.48 1.38
C ALA A 44 -2.78 3.06 1.09
N MET A 45 -2.30 3.22 -0.15
CA MET A 45 -0.89 3.01 -0.52
C MET A 45 0.06 3.89 0.30
N PHE A 46 -0.37 5.08 0.70
CA PHE A 46 0.44 5.95 1.55
C PHE A 46 0.68 5.34 2.94
N ALA A 47 -0.31 4.62 3.48
CA ALA A 47 -0.20 3.90 4.75
C ALA A 47 0.64 2.63 4.67
N LEU A 48 0.65 1.99 3.50
CA LEU A 48 1.27 0.69 3.27
C LEU A 48 2.77 0.71 3.59
N SER A 49 3.50 1.71 3.05
CA SER A 49 4.95 1.80 3.22
C SER A 49 5.41 1.86 4.69
N PRO A 50 4.84 2.70 5.56
CA PRO A 50 5.18 2.71 6.98
C PRO A 50 4.49 1.58 7.78
N GLY A 51 3.55 0.83 7.23
CA GLY A 51 2.81 -0.22 7.92
C GLY A 51 1.78 0.32 8.92
N TRP A 52 1.24 1.50 8.66
CA TRP A 52 0.22 2.10 9.53
C TRP A 52 -1.16 1.53 9.23
N LYS A 53 -1.99 1.40 10.25
CA LYS A 53 -3.36 0.91 10.11
C LYS A 53 -4.29 1.98 9.59
N VAL A 54 -4.99 1.67 8.50
CA VAL A 54 -6.05 2.51 7.97
C VAL A 54 -7.34 2.21 8.74
N VAL A 55 -7.93 3.23 9.35
CA VAL A 55 -9.18 3.11 10.12
C VAL A 55 -10.38 3.43 9.25
N ASN A 56 -10.31 4.51 8.48
CA ASN A 56 -11.30 4.88 7.49
C ASN A 56 -10.60 5.40 6.24
N ASN A 57 -11.22 5.16 5.08
CA ASN A 57 -10.76 5.69 3.80
C ASN A 57 -11.98 5.95 2.93
N GLU A 58 -12.33 7.21 2.75
CA GLU A 58 -13.54 7.61 2.03
C GLU A 58 -13.27 8.76 1.07
N PHE A 59 -13.94 8.72 -0.06
CA PHE A 59 -13.95 9.80 -1.03
C PHE A 59 -15.37 10.32 -1.27
N PHE A 60 -15.53 11.64 -1.08
CA PHE A 60 -16.81 12.33 -1.32
C PHE A 60 -16.78 12.96 -2.71
N SER A 61 -17.47 12.31 -3.66
CA SER A 61 -17.66 12.84 -5.02
C SER A 61 -18.69 13.97 -5.03
N TRP A 62 -18.55 14.87 -5.99
CA TRP A 62 -19.49 15.99 -6.22
C TRP A 62 -19.69 16.89 -4.99
N CYS A 63 -18.65 17.10 -4.20
CA CYS A 63 -18.76 17.64 -2.84
C CYS A 63 -17.82 18.84 -2.61
N LYS A 64 -17.69 19.74 -3.61
CA LYS A 64 -16.87 20.96 -3.44
C LYS A 64 -17.35 21.87 -2.32
N ASP A 65 -18.63 21.79 -2.00
CA ASP A 65 -19.37 22.53 -0.98
C ASP A 65 -19.60 21.69 0.28
N VAL A 66 -18.73 20.75 0.57
CA VAL A 66 -18.87 19.73 1.63
C VAL A 66 -19.32 20.30 2.97
N ILE A 67 -18.88 21.52 3.33
CA ILE A 67 -19.27 22.19 4.58
C ILE A 67 -20.75 22.57 4.64
N MET A 68 -21.44 22.58 3.51
CA MET A 68 -22.89 22.83 3.38
C MET A 68 -23.72 21.54 3.36
N GLN A 69 -23.08 20.38 3.43
CA GLN A 69 -23.71 19.07 3.39
C GLN A 69 -23.61 18.43 4.78
N ASP A 70 -24.64 18.59 5.59
CA ASP A 70 -24.64 18.17 7.00
C ASP A 70 -24.33 16.68 7.18
N ASP A 71 -24.84 15.82 6.29
CA ASP A 71 -24.56 14.39 6.30
C ASP A 71 -23.06 14.08 6.11
N LYS A 72 -22.38 14.80 5.24
CA LYS A 72 -20.94 14.66 5.03
C LYS A 72 -20.13 15.19 6.22
N VAL A 73 -20.57 16.33 6.77
CA VAL A 73 -19.94 16.89 7.97
C VAL A 73 -20.05 15.92 9.15
N GLU A 74 -21.23 15.32 9.38
CA GLU A 74 -21.40 14.33 10.45
C GLU A 74 -20.57 13.06 10.18
N ARG A 75 -20.50 12.60 8.93
CA ARG A 75 -19.65 11.46 8.57
C ARG A 75 -18.16 11.75 8.84
N MET A 76 -17.67 12.94 8.52
CA MET A 76 -16.28 13.34 8.84
C MET A 76 -16.01 13.37 10.35
N LYS A 77 -16.98 13.82 11.14
CA LYS A 77 -16.87 13.78 12.61
C LYS A 77 -16.84 12.34 13.13
N GLU A 78 -17.61 11.45 12.55
CA GLU A 78 -17.59 10.01 12.89
C GLU A 78 -16.22 9.39 12.54
N ILE A 79 -15.68 9.67 11.35
CA ILE A 79 -14.32 9.25 10.95
C ILE A 79 -13.27 9.75 11.96
N GLY A 80 -13.41 10.99 12.42
CA GLY A 80 -12.54 11.55 13.45
C GLY A 80 -12.64 10.81 14.78
N ARG A 81 -13.85 10.48 15.24
CA ARG A 81 -14.05 9.66 16.46
C ARG A 81 -13.45 8.27 16.31
N ASN A 82 -13.72 7.60 15.20
CA ASN A 82 -13.16 6.29 14.92
C ASN A 82 -11.62 6.27 14.98
N LEU A 83 -10.99 7.33 14.46
CA LEU A 83 -9.53 7.47 14.52
C LEU A 83 -9.03 7.63 15.95
N VAL A 84 -9.71 8.43 16.78
CA VAL A 84 -9.35 8.61 18.20
C VAL A 84 -9.48 7.28 18.94
N ASP A 85 -10.57 6.54 18.74
CA ASP A 85 -10.79 5.24 19.38
C ASP A 85 -9.72 4.22 18.96
N ALA A 86 -9.35 4.20 17.69
CA ALA A 86 -8.29 3.31 17.21
C ALA A 86 -6.91 3.68 17.78
N VAL A 87 -6.61 4.96 17.91
CA VAL A 87 -5.36 5.42 18.57
C VAL A 87 -5.35 5.03 20.04
N GLN A 88 -6.48 5.16 20.74
CA GLN A 88 -6.59 4.75 22.13
C GLN A 88 -6.37 3.24 22.28
N GLN A 89 -6.98 2.43 21.41
CA GLN A 89 -6.75 0.99 21.39
C GLN A 89 -5.27 0.64 21.17
N ILE A 90 -4.60 1.28 20.21
CA ILE A 90 -3.16 1.10 19.98
C ILE A 90 -2.34 1.40 21.24
N ILE A 91 -2.71 2.42 21.99
CA ILE A 91 -2.01 2.82 23.23
C ILE A 91 -2.28 1.81 24.34
N ASP A 92 -3.54 1.43 24.54
CA ASP A 92 -3.96 0.55 25.65
C ASP A 92 -3.41 -0.87 25.49
N GLU A 93 -3.30 -1.35 24.24
CA GLU A 93 -2.78 -2.67 23.89
C GLU A 93 -1.27 -2.66 23.58
N ASP A 94 -0.60 -1.50 23.66
CA ASP A 94 0.81 -1.29 23.27
C ASP A 94 1.18 -1.91 21.91
N MET A 95 0.30 -1.71 20.92
CA MET A 95 0.41 -2.35 19.61
C MET A 95 1.69 -1.93 18.89
N GLN A 96 2.41 -2.92 18.39
CA GLN A 96 3.57 -2.75 17.50
C GLN A 96 3.15 -3.04 16.06
N ILE A 97 3.99 -2.69 15.08
CA ILE A 97 3.79 -3.15 13.70
C ILE A 97 3.85 -4.67 13.71
N GLU A 98 2.82 -5.27 13.14
CA GLU A 98 2.63 -6.71 13.15
C GLU A 98 3.72 -7.47 12.40
N GLY A 99 4.08 -8.63 12.93
CA GLY A 99 5.08 -9.54 12.35
C GLY A 99 4.55 -10.31 11.16
N SER A 100 3.72 -11.31 11.41
CA SER A 100 3.21 -12.27 10.41
C SER A 100 1.69 -12.41 10.40
N GLU A 101 1.00 -11.80 11.33
CA GLU A 101 -0.46 -11.84 11.44
C GLU A 101 -1.02 -10.45 11.26
N HIS A 102 -2.27 -10.37 10.84
CA HIS A 102 -2.95 -9.10 10.60
C HIS A 102 -4.12 -8.87 11.55
N THR A 103 -4.10 -7.74 12.25
CA THR A 103 -5.22 -7.24 13.04
C THR A 103 -5.81 -6.00 12.40
N SER A 104 -7.08 -6.02 12.09
CA SER A 104 -7.74 -4.88 11.44
C SER A 104 -8.27 -3.88 12.46
N LEU A 105 -7.96 -2.59 12.27
CA LEU A 105 -8.61 -1.47 12.97
C LEU A 105 -9.65 -0.76 12.08
N TRP A 106 -10.03 -1.40 11.00
CA TRP A 106 -10.92 -0.85 9.99
C TRP A 106 -12.34 -0.56 10.53
N LYS A 107 -12.83 0.65 10.28
CA LYS A 107 -14.17 1.15 10.60
C LYS A 107 -14.89 1.73 9.38
N GLY A 108 -14.32 1.55 8.19
CA GLY A 108 -14.94 1.96 6.93
C GLY A 108 -15.92 0.92 6.38
N LYS A 109 -16.29 1.09 5.13
CA LYS A 109 -17.07 0.08 4.39
C LYS A 109 -16.21 -1.15 4.17
N GLU A 110 -16.83 -2.32 4.26
CA GLU A 110 -16.12 -3.57 3.96
C GLU A 110 -15.61 -3.57 2.51
N GLY A 111 -14.38 -4.03 2.32
CA GLY A 111 -13.75 -4.27 1.03
C GLY A 111 -13.82 -5.73 0.62
N ALA A 112 -13.44 -6.02 -0.63
CA ALA A 112 -13.37 -7.39 -1.12
C ALA A 112 -12.19 -8.15 -0.51
N CYS A 113 -11.05 -7.48 -0.26
CA CYS A 113 -9.92 -8.07 0.45
C CYS A 113 -10.16 -8.03 1.96
N PRO A 114 -10.30 -9.17 2.64
CA PRO A 114 -10.54 -9.20 4.09
C PRO A 114 -9.32 -8.79 4.91
N HIS A 115 -8.13 -8.77 4.29
CA HIS A 115 -6.89 -8.38 4.94
C HIS A 115 -6.75 -6.86 5.05
N CYS A 116 -6.73 -6.15 3.90
CA CYS A 116 -6.48 -4.72 3.86
C CYS A 116 -7.71 -3.88 3.50
N GLN A 117 -8.87 -4.49 3.31
CA GLN A 117 -10.13 -3.86 2.89
C GLN A 117 -10.06 -3.21 1.49
N GLY A 118 -9.06 -3.56 0.69
CA GLY A 118 -8.92 -3.09 -0.68
C GLY A 118 -9.97 -3.68 -1.62
N ASN A 119 -10.39 -2.88 -2.61
CA ASN A 119 -11.34 -3.29 -3.64
C ASN A 119 -10.71 -3.36 -5.03
N ASN A 120 -9.44 -3.04 -5.17
CA ASN A 120 -8.72 -3.06 -6.42
C ASN A 120 -7.86 -4.33 -6.53
N PHE A 121 -8.04 -5.07 -7.61
CA PHE A 121 -7.34 -6.32 -7.86
C PHE A 121 -6.77 -6.33 -9.27
N TYR A 122 -5.54 -6.82 -9.39
CA TYR A 122 -5.00 -7.26 -10.66
C TYR A 122 -5.52 -8.66 -10.94
N ILE A 123 -6.32 -8.80 -11.99
CA ILE A 123 -6.91 -10.08 -12.41
C ILE A 123 -6.09 -10.64 -13.57
N TYR A 124 -5.62 -11.87 -13.44
CA TYR A 124 -4.90 -12.54 -14.52
C TYR A 124 -5.89 -12.97 -15.61
N PRO A 125 -5.74 -12.50 -16.85
CA PRO A 125 -6.70 -12.76 -17.92
C PRO A 125 -6.96 -14.25 -18.13
N GLY A 126 -8.26 -14.62 -18.26
CA GLY A 126 -8.68 -15.99 -18.46
C GLY A 126 -8.70 -16.87 -17.21
N THR A 127 -8.49 -16.31 -16.05
CA THR A 127 -8.49 -17.03 -14.77
C THR A 127 -9.32 -16.29 -13.71
N THR A 128 -9.59 -16.95 -12.59
CA THR A 128 -10.12 -16.31 -11.38
C THR A 128 -9.00 -15.88 -10.41
N HIS A 129 -7.74 -16.16 -10.76
CA HIS A 129 -6.59 -15.78 -9.99
C HIS A 129 -6.37 -14.26 -10.04
N CYS A 130 -6.10 -13.68 -8.89
CA CYS A 130 -5.89 -12.25 -8.77
C CYS A 130 -4.96 -11.91 -7.61
N VAL A 131 -4.44 -10.69 -7.66
CA VAL A 131 -3.60 -10.10 -6.61
C VAL A 131 -4.30 -8.86 -6.08
N CYS A 132 -4.41 -8.73 -4.77
CA CYS A 132 -4.86 -7.47 -4.18
C CYS A 132 -3.84 -6.38 -4.48
N GLU A 133 -4.24 -5.33 -5.21
CA GLU A 133 -3.34 -4.24 -5.62
C GLU A 133 -2.72 -3.53 -4.40
N LEU A 134 -3.43 -3.53 -3.26
CA LEU A 134 -3.00 -2.82 -2.08
C LEU A 134 -2.00 -3.63 -1.23
N CYS A 135 -2.36 -4.82 -0.74
CA CYS A 135 -1.50 -5.58 0.16
C CYS A 135 -0.61 -6.62 -0.52
N GLY A 136 -0.83 -6.90 -1.79
CA GLY A 136 -0.02 -7.85 -2.57
C GLY A 136 -0.38 -9.32 -2.34
N LEU A 137 -1.43 -9.64 -1.57
CA LEU A 137 -1.88 -11.02 -1.41
C LEU A 137 -2.45 -11.57 -2.69
N GLU A 138 -2.06 -12.80 -3.02
CA GLU A 138 -2.58 -13.57 -4.13
C GLU A 138 -3.75 -14.46 -3.70
N GLY A 139 -4.70 -14.68 -4.60
CA GLY A 139 -5.84 -15.53 -4.32
C GLY A 139 -6.81 -15.61 -5.49
N THR A 140 -8.07 -15.86 -5.19
CA THR A 140 -9.15 -15.96 -6.15
C THR A 140 -10.29 -15.02 -5.81
N LEU A 141 -10.91 -14.43 -6.85
CA LEU A 141 -12.17 -13.73 -6.72
C LEU A 141 -13.32 -14.68 -7.02
N GLU A 142 -14.24 -14.79 -6.09
CA GLU A 142 -15.47 -15.58 -6.19
C GLU A 142 -16.68 -14.65 -6.10
N ILE A 143 -17.80 -15.05 -6.70
CA ILE A 143 -19.09 -14.37 -6.52
C ILE A 143 -19.91 -15.20 -5.54
N VAL A 144 -20.17 -14.63 -4.38
CA VAL A 144 -20.98 -15.27 -3.33
C VAL A 144 -22.13 -14.33 -3.00
N ASP A 145 -23.35 -14.79 -3.15
CA ASP A 145 -24.59 -14.02 -2.92
C ASP A 145 -24.63 -12.68 -3.68
N GLY A 146 -24.10 -12.69 -4.91
CA GLY A 146 -24.07 -11.51 -5.77
C GLY A 146 -22.98 -10.49 -5.46
N ALA A 147 -22.10 -10.76 -4.50
CA ALA A 147 -20.96 -9.92 -4.14
C ALA A 147 -19.63 -10.60 -4.45
N PHE A 148 -18.63 -9.81 -4.82
CA PHE A 148 -17.26 -10.33 -4.94
C PHE A 148 -16.69 -10.62 -3.54
N LYS A 149 -16.09 -11.81 -3.40
CA LYS A 149 -15.31 -12.23 -2.24
C LYS A 149 -13.92 -12.62 -2.69
N PHE A 150 -12.92 -12.06 -2.05
CA PHE A 150 -11.53 -12.44 -2.27
C PHE A 150 -11.14 -13.50 -1.26
N LYS A 151 -10.61 -14.61 -1.76
CA LYS A 151 -10.16 -15.74 -0.96
C LYS A 151 -8.67 -15.95 -1.21
N TYR A 152 -7.88 -15.77 -0.18
CA TYR A 152 -6.44 -16.04 -0.19
C TYR A 152 -6.09 -17.20 0.74
N ASP A 153 -4.91 -17.78 0.54
CA ASP A 153 -4.36 -18.79 1.43
C ASP A 153 -3.74 -18.08 2.65
N PRO A 154 -4.22 -18.31 3.89
CA PRO A 154 -3.62 -17.72 5.08
C PRO A 154 -2.12 -17.98 5.24
N ALA A 155 -1.60 -19.10 4.69
CA ALA A 155 -0.17 -19.39 4.69
C ALA A 155 0.65 -18.35 3.89
N THR A 156 0.02 -17.57 2.99
CA THR A 156 0.67 -16.52 2.21
C THR A 156 0.57 -15.13 2.84
N GLU A 157 -0.10 -15.00 3.98
CA GLU A 157 -0.32 -13.70 4.64
C GLU A 157 1.00 -12.98 4.97
N HIS A 158 2.04 -13.75 5.30
CA HIS A 158 3.36 -13.21 5.57
C HIS A 158 4.01 -12.47 4.39
N HIS A 159 3.47 -12.59 3.17
CA HIS A 159 3.88 -11.80 2.00
C HIS A 159 3.21 -10.44 1.93
N ALA A 160 2.20 -10.17 2.74
CA ALA A 160 1.46 -8.90 2.68
C ALA A 160 2.35 -7.70 3.02
N HIS A 161 2.32 -6.69 2.17
CA HIS A 161 3.23 -5.54 2.29
C HIS A 161 2.87 -4.56 3.41
N ASP A 162 1.75 -4.71 4.07
CA ASP A 162 1.32 -3.88 5.20
C ASP A 162 1.79 -4.43 6.56
N ILE A 163 2.27 -5.67 6.63
CA ILE A 163 2.87 -6.27 7.82
C ILE A 163 4.39 -6.38 7.71
N LEU A 164 5.04 -6.59 8.85
CA LEU A 164 6.50 -6.50 8.95
C LEU A 164 7.22 -7.63 8.20
N SER A 165 6.67 -8.86 8.23
CA SER A 165 7.23 -10.00 7.50
C SER A 165 7.28 -9.73 5.99
N GLY A 166 6.20 -9.22 5.40
CA GLY A 166 6.18 -8.85 3.97
C GLY A 166 7.15 -7.71 3.65
N LYS A 167 7.34 -6.76 4.56
CA LYS A 167 8.33 -5.69 4.38
C LYS A 167 9.76 -6.22 4.41
N PHE A 168 10.07 -7.16 5.29
CA PHE A 168 11.39 -7.80 5.32
C PHE A 168 11.63 -8.63 4.07
N LEU A 169 10.63 -9.40 3.64
CA LEU A 169 10.70 -10.18 2.40
C LEU A 169 10.96 -9.28 1.20
N HIS A 170 10.16 -8.21 1.04
CA HIS A 170 10.36 -7.24 -0.04
C HIS A 170 11.73 -6.55 0.02
N GLY A 171 12.20 -6.22 1.21
CA GLY A 171 13.55 -5.67 1.40
C GLY A 171 14.66 -6.64 0.99
N GLN A 172 14.47 -7.94 1.25
CA GLN A 172 15.38 -8.99 0.83
C GLN A 172 15.39 -9.15 -0.69
N ASP A 173 14.22 -9.19 -1.34
CA ASP A 173 14.07 -9.29 -2.80
C ASP A 173 14.78 -8.14 -3.53
N ILE A 174 14.62 -6.91 -3.02
CA ILE A 174 15.33 -5.74 -3.56
C ILE A 174 16.84 -5.93 -3.43
N PHE A 175 17.31 -6.36 -2.27
CA PHE A 175 18.73 -6.54 -2.01
C PHE A 175 19.36 -7.60 -2.92
N GLU A 176 18.68 -8.74 -3.09
CA GLU A 176 19.12 -9.83 -3.96
C GLU A 176 19.13 -9.40 -5.43
N ASN A 177 18.09 -8.67 -5.86
CA ASN A 177 18.01 -8.18 -7.23
C ASN A 177 19.08 -7.12 -7.53
N GLU A 178 19.35 -6.21 -6.60
CA GLU A 178 20.47 -5.26 -6.73
C GLU A 178 21.83 -5.96 -6.74
N GLY A 179 22.01 -6.98 -5.90
CA GLY A 179 23.23 -7.82 -5.90
C GLY A 179 23.46 -8.51 -7.24
N ARG A 180 22.39 -9.05 -7.83
CA ARG A 180 22.43 -9.62 -9.19
C ARG A 180 22.84 -8.59 -10.23
N LEU A 181 22.23 -7.40 -10.20
CA LEU A 181 22.55 -6.32 -11.12
C LEU A 181 24.01 -5.86 -10.98
N MET A 182 24.52 -5.72 -9.76
CA MET A 182 25.90 -5.35 -9.50
C MET A 182 26.90 -6.37 -10.07
N ASN A 183 26.54 -7.65 -10.07
CA ASN A 183 27.35 -8.68 -10.71
C ASN A 183 27.30 -8.58 -12.25
N LEU A 184 26.12 -8.29 -12.82
CA LEU A 184 25.98 -8.07 -14.27
C LEU A 184 26.82 -6.89 -14.76
N TYR A 185 26.99 -5.84 -13.97
CA TYR A 185 27.89 -4.72 -14.33
C TYR A 185 29.36 -5.13 -14.53
N LYS A 186 29.78 -6.29 -14.03
CA LYS A 186 31.11 -6.84 -14.25
C LYS A 186 31.20 -7.65 -15.55
N ASP A 187 30.06 -8.12 -16.07
CA ASP A 187 29.96 -8.94 -17.27
C ASP A 187 30.29 -8.11 -18.53
N PRO A 188 31.26 -8.55 -19.38
CA PRO A 188 31.59 -7.88 -20.62
C PRO A 188 30.42 -7.77 -21.60
N GLU A 189 29.59 -8.80 -21.71
CA GLU A 189 28.44 -8.80 -22.59
C GLU A 189 27.39 -7.79 -22.16
N PHE A 190 27.12 -7.68 -20.85
CA PHE A 190 26.24 -6.65 -20.31
C PHE A 190 26.76 -5.23 -20.62
N LYS A 191 28.06 -5.01 -20.48
CA LYS A 191 28.69 -3.72 -20.82
C LYS A 191 28.55 -3.39 -22.29
N ASN A 192 28.76 -4.37 -23.17
CA ASN A 192 28.64 -4.19 -24.61
C ASN A 192 27.20 -3.85 -25.01
N ARG A 193 26.22 -4.58 -24.48
CA ARG A 193 24.79 -4.28 -24.72
C ARG A 193 24.40 -2.92 -24.19
N LYS A 194 24.81 -2.58 -22.97
CA LYS A 194 24.54 -1.26 -22.40
C LYS A 194 25.12 -0.15 -23.27
N ALA A 195 26.35 -0.28 -23.73
CA ALA A 195 26.99 0.71 -24.61
C ALA A 195 26.25 0.83 -25.95
N HIS A 196 25.84 -0.30 -26.54
CA HIS A 196 25.03 -0.29 -27.76
C HIS A 196 23.72 0.47 -27.59
N TYR A 197 22.91 0.13 -26.58
CA TYR A 197 21.64 0.79 -26.36
C TYR A 197 21.78 2.25 -25.94
N THR A 198 22.84 2.63 -25.23
CA THR A 198 23.12 4.02 -24.93
C THR A 198 23.45 4.82 -26.21
N ALA A 199 24.16 4.20 -27.15
CA ALA A 199 24.54 4.87 -28.41
C ALA A 199 23.33 5.04 -29.37
N VAL A 200 22.34 4.13 -29.36
CA VAL A 200 21.14 4.24 -30.20
C VAL A 200 20.02 5.07 -29.59
N CYS A 201 20.07 5.31 -28.28
CA CYS A 201 19.12 6.18 -27.58
C CYS A 201 19.62 7.62 -27.57
N GLU A 202 19.43 8.35 -28.66
CA GLU A 202 19.73 9.78 -28.67
C GLU A 202 18.78 10.53 -27.72
N PRO A 203 19.30 11.35 -26.80
CA PRO A 203 18.43 12.17 -25.95
C PRO A 203 17.60 13.12 -26.80
N THR A 204 16.29 13.09 -26.64
CA THR A 204 15.42 14.12 -27.24
C THR A 204 15.86 15.50 -26.71
N PRO A 205 16.26 16.46 -27.59
CA PRO A 205 16.66 17.77 -27.14
C PRO A 205 15.49 18.44 -26.39
N ALA A 206 15.80 19.13 -25.30
CA ALA A 206 14.80 19.90 -24.58
C ALA A 206 14.13 20.89 -25.54
N PRO A 207 12.79 21.08 -25.47
CA PRO A 207 12.11 22.05 -26.31
C PRO A 207 12.74 23.42 -26.12
N SER A 208 13.09 24.09 -27.24
CA SER A 208 13.62 25.43 -27.18
C SER A 208 12.62 26.33 -26.46
N LYS A 209 13.07 27.05 -25.42
CA LYS A 209 12.24 28.08 -24.82
C LYS A 209 11.92 29.09 -25.92
N GLN A 210 10.68 29.07 -26.40
CA GLN A 210 10.18 30.19 -27.23
C GLN A 210 10.27 31.45 -26.37
N LYS A 211 11.02 32.43 -26.84
CA LYS A 211 11.13 33.74 -26.21
C LYS A 211 9.86 34.56 -26.48
#